data_3f0b7f7dc16e84b9a04774ebb5381d6a
#
_entry.id   3f0b7f7dc16e84b9a04774ebb5381d6a
#
_cell.length_a   1.000
_cell.length_b   1.000
_cell.length_c   1.000
_cell.angle_alpha   90.00
_cell.angle_beta   90.00
_cell.angle_gamma   90.00
#
_symmetry.space_group_name_H-M   'P 1'
#
loop_
_entity.id
_entity.type
_entity.pdbx_description
1 polymer ?
#
loop_
_entity_poly.entity_id
_entity_poly.type
_entity_poly.pdbx_seq_one_letter_code
_entity_poly.pdbx_strand_id
1 'polypeptide(L)'
;QLTGILGNSGHFMKVQTSVRQGVRYLHTTRNFDNATEDIALSTARETQYNYYLGANDCIIIGTNTYDFQLVAYDGQCPNCLADYNGFNYPLTWQDNGKLLYCAKCKRSYDVNNGVIASGEPGKHSLLKYMAALDGAVIRVWN
;
A
#
# COMPACT_ATOMS: atom_id res chain seq x y z
N GLN A 1 -5.91 8.30 11.92
CA GLN A 1 -6.54 8.99 10.81
C GLN A 1 -5.62 9.05 9.61
N LEU A 2 -6.11 8.66 8.42
CA LEU A 2 -5.25 8.49 7.25
C LEU A 2 -4.52 9.76 6.84
N THR A 3 -5.24 10.89 6.79
CA THR A 3 -4.66 12.16 6.31
C THR A 3 -3.58 12.68 7.24
N GLY A 4 -3.70 12.44 8.54
CA GLY A 4 -2.68 12.86 9.52
C GLY A 4 -1.37 12.12 9.33
N ILE A 5 -1.43 10.82 9.01
CA ILE A 5 -0.24 10.00 8.77
C ILE A 5 0.43 10.43 7.46
N LEU A 6 -0.36 10.59 6.40
CA LEU A 6 0.15 10.89 5.07
C LEU A 6 0.70 12.32 4.94
N GLY A 7 0.44 13.18 5.92
CA GLY A 7 0.99 14.53 5.94
C GLY A 7 2.47 14.60 6.29
N ASN A 8 3.09 13.50 6.70
CA ASN A 8 4.49 13.46 7.11
C ASN A 8 5.30 12.66 6.07
N SER A 9 6.41 13.23 5.60
CA SER A 9 7.26 12.55 4.63
C SER A 9 7.87 11.28 5.22
N GLY A 10 7.96 10.23 4.41
CA GLY A 10 8.45 8.94 4.84
C GLY A 10 7.45 8.08 5.59
N HIS A 11 6.24 8.60 5.85
CA HIS A 11 5.17 7.85 6.49
C HIS A 11 4.29 7.20 5.44
N PHE A 12 4.18 5.88 5.52
CA PHE A 12 3.42 5.05 4.59
C PHE A 12 2.48 4.14 5.36
N MET A 13 1.41 3.73 4.70
CA MET A 13 0.46 2.76 5.23
C MET A 13 0.21 1.66 4.21
N LYS A 14 0.06 0.44 4.72
CA LYS A 14 -0.56 -0.65 3.99
C LYS A 14 -2.05 -0.61 4.29
N VAL A 15 -2.88 -0.63 3.27
CA VAL A 15 -4.34 -0.54 3.40
C VAL A 15 -4.98 -1.76 2.74
N GLN A 16 -5.79 -2.46 3.51
CA GLN A 16 -6.55 -3.64 3.06
C GLN A 16 -8.00 -3.48 3.51
N THR A 17 -8.93 -4.13 2.83
CA THR A 17 -10.30 -4.18 3.32
C THR A 17 -10.51 -5.40 4.20
N SER A 18 -11.45 -5.31 5.12
CA SER A 18 -11.90 -6.44 5.91
C SER A 18 -13.38 -6.29 6.22
N VAL A 19 -14.04 -7.43 6.50
CA VAL A 19 -15.46 -7.43 6.85
C VAL A 19 -15.62 -8.21 8.15
N ARG A 20 -16.26 -7.58 9.15
CA ARG A 20 -16.56 -8.25 10.43
C ARG A 20 -18.00 -7.94 10.79
N GLN A 21 -18.78 -8.98 11.04
CA GLN A 21 -20.19 -8.87 11.45
C GLN A 21 -21.00 -7.99 10.49
N GLY A 22 -20.73 -8.13 9.17
CA GLY A 22 -21.43 -7.38 8.14
C GLY A 22 -20.94 -5.95 7.95
N VAL A 23 -19.97 -5.48 8.73
CA VAL A 23 -19.42 -4.14 8.62
C VAL A 23 -18.06 -4.21 7.89
N ARG A 24 -17.91 -3.36 6.88
CA ARG A 24 -16.67 -3.27 6.11
C ARG A 24 -15.73 -2.26 6.75
N TYR A 25 -14.47 -2.61 6.83
CA TYR A 25 -13.41 -1.77 7.41
C TYR A 25 -12.26 -1.60 6.43
N LEU A 26 -11.54 -0.49 6.57
CA LEU A 26 -10.19 -0.36 6.06
C LEU A 26 -9.23 -0.73 7.20
N HIS A 27 -8.43 -1.78 6.98
CA HIS A 27 -7.40 -2.18 7.92
C HIS A 27 -6.08 -1.57 7.47
N THR A 28 -5.45 -0.76 8.33
CA THR A 28 -4.23 -0.06 8.00
C THR A 28 -3.09 -0.49 8.92
N THR A 29 -1.87 -0.53 8.37
CA THR A 29 -0.63 -0.80 9.12
C THR A 29 0.39 0.25 8.75
N ARG A 30 0.86 1.01 9.74
CA ARG A 30 1.83 2.08 9.53
C ARG A 30 3.25 1.51 9.42
N ASN A 31 4.06 2.11 8.54
CA ASN A 31 5.42 1.61 8.28
C ASN A 31 6.39 1.90 9.44
N PHE A 32 6.21 3.01 10.15
CA PHE A 32 7.21 3.47 11.10
C PHE A 32 7.11 2.81 12.50
N ASP A 33 5.99 2.23 12.85
CA ASP A 33 5.81 1.59 14.17
C ASP A 33 4.98 0.30 14.11
N ASN A 34 4.55 -0.12 12.92
CA ASN A 34 3.68 -1.27 12.69
C ASN A 34 2.33 -1.18 13.42
N ALA A 35 1.94 0.01 13.86
CA ALA A 35 0.65 0.18 14.50
C ALA A 35 -0.47 -0.03 13.48
N THR A 36 -1.55 -0.63 13.93
CA THR A 36 -2.70 -0.95 13.09
C THR A 36 -3.91 -0.12 13.51
N GLU A 37 -4.78 0.15 12.55
CA GLU A 37 -6.04 0.84 12.81
C GLU A 37 -7.10 0.28 11.85
N ASP A 38 -8.30 0.05 12.38
CA ASP A 38 -9.46 -0.33 11.58
C ASP A 38 -10.42 0.85 11.49
N ILE A 39 -10.73 1.26 10.26
CA ILE A 39 -11.62 2.39 10.00
C ILE A 39 -12.89 1.86 9.38
N ALA A 40 -14.02 2.00 10.10
CA ALA A 40 -15.29 1.52 9.63
C ALA A 40 -15.78 2.33 8.43
N LEU A 41 -16.25 1.65 7.39
CA LEU A 41 -16.87 2.28 6.23
C LEU A 41 -18.39 2.27 6.48
N SER A 42 -18.90 3.37 6.98
CA SER A 42 -20.27 3.43 7.51
C SER A 42 -21.21 4.35 6.75
N THR A 43 -20.69 5.22 5.89
CA THR A 43 -21.56 6.10 5.10
C THR A 43 -22.20 5.34 3.95
N ALA A 44 -23.36 5.81 3.47
CA ALA A 44 -24.02 5.19 2.33
C ALA A 44 -23.10 5.16 1.08
N ARG A 45 -22.32 6.21 0.89
CA ARG A 45 -21.36 6.29 -0.23
C ARG A 45 -20.25 5.26 -0.09
N GLU A 46 -19.72 5.08 1.14
CA GLU A 46 -18.65 4.12 1.41
C GLU A 46 -19.12 2.67 1.29
N THR A 47 -20.35 2.39 1.67
CA THR A 47 -20.89 1.02 1.63
C THR A 47 -21.54 0.67 0.29
N GLN A 48 -21.82 1.66 -0.55
CA GLN A 48 -22.46 1.45 -1.84
C GLN A 48 -21.55 0.69 -2.81
N TYR A 49 -20.22 0.89 -2.70
CA TYR A 49 -19.26 0.32 -3.62
C TYR A 49 -18.56 -0.88 -2.98
N ASN A 50 -18.26 -1.85 -3.82
CA ASN A 50 -17.51 -3.03 -3.41
C ASN A 50 -16.03 -2.73 -3.58
N TYR A 51 -15.40 -2.17 -2.54
CA TYR A 51 -14.00 -1.79 -2.60
C TYR A 51 -13.11 -3.02 -2.67
N TYR A 52 -12.27 -3.05 -3.69
CA TYR A 52 -11.21 -4.03 -3.85
C TYR A 52 -9.96 -3.27 -4.26
N LEU A 53 -8.94 -3.30 -3.42
CA LEU A 53 -7.78 -2.43 -3.53
C LEU A 53 -6.64 -3.14 -4.27
N GLY A 54 -6.36 -2.68 -5.49
CA GLY A 54 -5.22 -3.22 -6.25
C GLY A 54 -5.42 -4.64 -6.71
N ALA A 55 -4.32 -5.35 -6.95
CA ALA A 55 -4.32 -6.69 -7.54
C ALA A 55 -4.89 -7.74 -6.59
N ASN A 56 -4.70 -7.57 -5.28
CA ASN A 56 -5.18 -8.53 -4.28
C ASN A 56 -5.55 -7.83 -2.98
N ASP A 57 -6.41 -6.83 -3.07
CA ASP A 57 -7.00 -6.12 -1.94
C ASP A 57 -5.96 -5.55 -0.97
N CYS A 58 -4.89 -4.99 -1.51
CA CYS A 58 -3.84 -4.36 -0.70
C CYS A 58 -3.14 -3.27 -1.51
N ILE A 59 -3.11 -2.06 -0.96
CA ILE A 59 -2.31 -0.97 -1.52
C ILE A 59 -1.40 -0.39 -0.45
N ILE A 60 -0.30 0.20 -0.90
CA ILE A 60 0.63 0.95 -0.07
C ILE A 60 0.52 2.40 -0.48
N ILE A 61 0.28 3.29 0.47
CA ILE A 61 0.14 4.72 0.16
C ILE A 61 0.92 5.54 1.19
N GLY A 62 1.56 6.58 0.75
CA GLY A 62 2.32 7.45 1.63
C GLY A 62 2.91 8.66 0.93
N THR A 63 3.69 9.44 1.67
CA THR A 63 4.36 10.63 1.19
C THR A 63 5.86 10.37 1.12
N ASN A 64 6.44 10.51 -0.07
CA ASN A 64 7.87 10.25 -0.24
C ASN A 64 8.74 11.35 0.39
N THR A 65 10.03 11.07 0.54
CA THR A 65 10.96 12.00 1.17
C THR A 65 11.68 12.91 0.18
N TYR A 66 11.49 12.73 -1.13
CA TYR A 66 12.17 13.52 -2.15
C TYR A 66 11.49 14.87 -2.40
N ASP A 67 10.21 14.81 -2.77
CA ASP A 67 9.46 15.99 -3.18
C ASP A 67 8.15 16.14 -2.40
N PHE A 68 7.96 15.33 -1.36
CA PHE A 68 6.79 15.32 -0.48
C PHE A 68 5.49 15.04 -1.24
N GLN A 69 5.58 14.28 -2.33
CA GLN A 69 4.41 13.89 -3.10
C GLN A 69 3.77 12.63 -2.55
N LEU A 70 2.47 12.55 -2.66
CA LEU A 70 1.71 11.35 -2.34
C LEU A 70 1.97 10.31 -3.42
N VAL A 71 2.35 9.10 -3.01
CA VAL A 71 2.59 7.97 -3.92
C VAL A 71 1.81 6.77 -3.44
N ALA A 72 1.40 5.93 -4.38
CA ALA A 72 0.66 4.72 -4.09
C ALA A 72 1.17 3.56 -4.95
N TYR A 73 1.26 2.39 -4.32
CA TYR A 73 1.70 1.16 -4.97
C TYR A 73 0.73 0.04 -4.70
N ASP A 74 0.71 -0.94 -5.60
CA ASP A 74 0.09 -2.22 -5.29
C ASP A 74 0.85 -2.90 -4.16
N GLY A 75 0.15 -3.60 -3.28
CA GLY A 75 0.76 -4.31 -2.15
C GLY A 75 1.36 -5.65 -2.50
N GLN A 76 1.36 -6.06 -3.79
CA GLN A 76 1.89 -7.33 -4.25
C GLN A 76 3.23 -7.14 -4.96
N CYS A 77 4.09 -8.16 -4.87
CA CYS A 77 5.38 -8.14 -5.56
C CYS A 77 5.18 -8.18 -7.07
N PRO A 78 5.63 -7.15 -7.82
CA PRO A 78 5.40 -7.10 -9.26
C PRO A 78 6.16 -8.16 -10.03
N ASN A 79 7.34 -8.55 -9.56
CA ASN A 79 8.14 -9.56 -10.23
C ASN A 79 7.54 -10.96 -10.04
N CYS A 80 7.01 -11.26 -8.85
CA CYS A 80 6.32 -12.54 -8.63
C CYS A 80 5.01 -12.61 -9.39
N LEU A 81 4.26 -11.51 -9.50
CA LEU A 81 3.05 -11.47 -10.33
C LEU A 81 3.37 -11.77 -11.79
N ALA A 82 4.52 -11.33 -12.28
CA ALA A 82 4.94 -11.57 -13.66
C ALA A 82 5.47 -13.00 -13.89
N ASP A 83 6.19 -13.54 -12.89
CA ASP A 83 6.95 -14.79 -13.06
C ASP A 83 6.17 -16.04 -12.65
N TYR A 84 5.16 -15.91 -11.81
CA TYR A 84 4.41 -17.04 -11.24
C TYR A 84 2.93 -16.88 -11.50
N ASN A 85 2.20 -17.98 -11.30
CA ASN A 85 0.74 -17.94 -11.37
C ASN A 85 0.15 -17.42 -10.08
N GLY A 86 -1.02 -16.78 -10.18
CA GLY A 86 -1.72 -16.23 -9.04
C GLY A 86 -1.37 -14.78 -8.78
N PHE A 87 -1.85 -14.24 -7.67
CA PHE A 87 -1.71 -12.82 -7.33
C PHE A 87 -1.58 -12.59 -5.83
N ASN A 88 -1.13 -13.60 -5.08
CA ASN A 88 -0.94 -13.48 -3.63
C ASN A 88 0.55 -13.53 -3.28
N TYR A 89 1.26 -12.45 -3.55
CA TYR A 89 2.66 -12.29 -3.22
C TYR A 89 2.83 -11.01 -2.40
N PRO A 90 2.31 -11.01 -1.15
CA PRO A 90 2.22 -9.78 -0.35
C PRO A 90 3.58 -9.25 0.05
N LEU A 91 3.67 -7.93 0.06
CA LEU A 91 4.85 -7.22 0.53
C LEU A 91 4.68 -6.86 2.01
N THR A 92 5.78 -6.94 2.75
CA THR A 92 5.81 -6.59 4.17
C THR A 92 6.85 -5.52 4.44
N TRP A 93 6.67 -4.77 5.53
CA TRP A 93 7.62 -3.74 5.93
C TRP A 93 8.95 -4.37 6.33
N GLN A 94 10.05 -3.72 5.94
CA GLN A 94 11.40 -4.13 6.29
C GLN A 94 12.23 -2.87 6.53
N ASP A 95 13.28 -2.98 7.33
CA ASP A 95 14.21 -1.88 7.63
C ASP A 95 13.48 -0.64 8.16
N ASN A 96 12.74 -0.81 9.26
CA ASN A 96 11.96 0.25 9.90
C ASN A 96 10.99 0.94 8.94
N GLY A 97 10.44 0.17 8.00
CA GLY A 97 9.45 0.67 7.05
C GLY A 97 10.02 1.43 5.87
N LYS A 98 11.33 1.43 5.69
CA LYS A 98 11.96 2.06 4.52
C LYS A 98 11.88 1.19 3.28
N LEU A 99 11.71 -0.11 3.47
CA LEU A 99 11.66 -1.09 2.38
C LEU A 99 10.39 -1.93 2.48
N LEU A 100 9.98 -2.45 1.33
CA LEU A 100 8.94 -3.46 1.22
C LEU A 100 9.58 -4.76 0.73
N TYR A 101 9.33 -5.85 1.44
CA TYR A 101 10.01 -7.13 1.24
C TYR A 101 9.04 -8.18 0.73
N CYS A 102 9.47 -8.95 -0.28
CA CYS A 102 8.74 -10.11 -0.78
C CYS A 102 9.38 -11.40 -0.25
N ALA A 103 8.63 -12.15 0.57
CA ALA A 103 9.13 -13.41 1.13
C ALA A 103 9.31 -14.50 0.06
N LYS A 104 8.61 -14.42 -1.06
CA LYS A 104 8.68 -15.41 -2.13
C LYS A 104 9.99 -15.31 -2.90
N CYS A 105 10.32 -14.13 -3.41
CA CYS A 105 11.52 -13.95 -4.24
C CYS A 105 12.69 -13.28 -3.50
N LYS A 106 12.47 -12.86 -2.25
CA LYS A 106 13.50 -12.26 -1.40
C LYS A 106 13.99 -10.88 -1.87
N ARG A 107 13.24 -10.21 -2.74
CA ARG A 107 13.55 -8.84 -3.16
C ARG A 107 13.01 -7.85 -2.14
N SER A 108 13.72 -6.74 -1.99
CA SER A 108 13.24 -5.58 -1.24
C SER A 108 13.12 -4.39 -2.19
N TYR A 109 12.10 -3.57 -1.98
CA TYR A 109 11.79 -2.40 -2.80
C TYR A 109 11.82 -1.16 -1.94
N ASP A 110 12.36 -0.07 -2.49
CA ASP A 110 12.37 1.23 -1.81
C ASP A 110 10.96 1.83 -1.80
N VAL A 111 10.45 2.21 -0.62
CA VAL A 111 9.09 2.75 -0.52
C VAL A 111 8.96 4.13 -1.18
N ASN A 112 10.06 4.89 -1.31
CA ASN A 112 10.01 6.24 -1.87
C ASN A 112 9.82 6.25 -3.38
N ASN A 113 10.41 5.28 -4.10
CA ASN A 113 10.38 5.27 -5.56
C ASN A 113 9.93 3.94 -6.16
N GLY A 114 9.78 2.89 -5.34
CA GLY A 114 9.30 1.59 -5.79
C GLY A 114 10.31 0.73 -6.50
N VAL A 115 11.59 1.13 -6.60
CA VAL A 115 12.60 0.34 -7.31
C VAL A 115 13.17 -0.74 -6.41
N ILE A 116 13.73 -1.79 -7.02
CA ILE A 116 14.39 -2.86 -6.28
C ILE A 116 15.61 -2.29 -5.56
N ALA A 117 15.65 -2.45 -4.23
CA ALA A 117 16.74 -1.98 -3.39
C ALA A 117 17.73 -3.10 -3.08
N SER A 118 17.29 -4.35 -2.99
CA SER A 118 18.15 -5.50 -2.75
C SER A 118 17.52 -6.78 -3.28
N GLY A 119 18.34 -7.81 -3.47
CA GLY A 119 17.93 -9.09 -4.01
C GLY A 119 18.28 -9.22 -5.47
N GLU A 120 17.76 -10.28 -6.11
CA GLU A 120 17.99 -10.53 -7.52
C GLU A 120 17.46 -9.41 -8.40
N PRO A 121 18.16 -9.03 -9.48
CA PRO A 121 17.60 -8.08 -10.44
C PRO A 121 16.26 -8.58 -10.99
N GLY A 122 15.36 -7.66 -11.25
CA GLY A 122 14.05 -7.98 -11.81
C GLY A 122 13.66 -6.97 -12.87
N LYS A 123 12.63 -7.30 -13.64
CA LYS A 123 12.17 -6.47 -14.74
C LYS A 123 11.22 -5.36 -14.29
N HIS A 124 10.71 -5.44 -13.06
CA HIS A 124 9.63 -4.57 -12.62
C HIS A 124 9.95 -3.85 -11.32
N SER A 125 9.62 -2.59 -11.25
CA SER A 125 9.47 -1.83 -10.02
C SER A 125 8.06 -2.05 -9.48
N LEU A 126 7.78 -1.61 -8.25
CA LEU A 126 6.44 -1.69 -7.67
C LEU A 126 5.40 -1.12 -8.64
N LEU A 127 4.26 -1.79 -8.73
CA LEU A 127 3.14 -1.30 -9.53
C LEU A 127 2.63 -0.01 -8.91
N LYS A 128 2.72 1.08 -9.66
CA LYS A 128 2.41 2.42 -9.17
C LYS A 128 1.04 2.86 -9.66
N TYR A 129 0.26 3.44 -8.73
CA TYR A 129 -1.02 4.05 -9.04
C TYR A 129 -0.89 5.56 -9.00
N MET A 130 -1.82 6.26 -9.64
CA MET A 130 -1.97 7.69 -9.46
C MET A 130 -2.57 7.94 -8.08
N ALA A 131 -2.09 8.96 -7.39
CA ALA A 131 -2.58 9.30 -6.06
C ALA A 131 -2.66 10.80 -5.89
N ALA A 132 -3.71 11.27 -5.22
CA ALA A 132 -3.88 12.68 -4.93
C ALA A 132 -4.60 12.85 -3.60
N LEU A 133 -4.24 13.91 -2.89
CA LEU A 133 -4.92 14.34 -1.68
C LEU A 133 -5.73 15.59 -2.03
N ASP A 134 -7.05 15.52 -1.86
CA ASP A 134 -7.98 16.61 -2.16
C ASP A 134 -8.76 16.91 -0.87
N GLY A 135 -8.25 17.88 -0.11
CA GLY A 135 -8.79 18.15 1.22
C GLY A 135 -8.59 16.95 2.14
N ALA A 136 -9.68 16.41 2.66
CA ALA A 136 -9.67 15.21 3.49
C ALA A 136 -9.86 13.92 2.69
N VAL A 137 -9.95 14.01 1.35
CA VAL A 137 -10.21 12.87 0.48
C VAL A 137 -8.91 12.41 -0.18
N ILE A 138 -8.62 11.12 -0.06
CA ILE A 138 -7.49 10.49 -0.73
C ILE A 138 -8.03 9.74 -1.94
N ARG A 139 -7.47 10.04 -3.11
CA ARG A 139 -7.83 9.37 -4.37
C ARG A 139 -6.67 8.54 -4.86
N VAL A 140 -6.94 7.29 -5.22
CA VAL A 140 -5.97 6.38 -5.83
C VAL A 140 -6.64 5.75 -7.05
N TRP A 141 -5.98 5.83 -8.21
CA TRP A 141 -6.54 5.30 -9.47
C TRP A 141 -5.43 4.90 -10.43
N ASN A 142 -5.80 4.15 -11.45
CA ASN A 142 -4.88 3.79 -12.54
C ASN A 142 -4.58 4.96 -13.47
#